data_24624862adede1113238b10196edff71
#
_entry.id   24624862adede1113238b10196edff71
#
_cell.length_a   1.000
_cell.length_b   1.000
_cell.length_c   1.000
_cell.angle_alpha   90.00
_cell.angle_beta   90.00
_cell.angle_gamma   90.00
#
_symmetry.space_group_name_H-M   'P 1'
#
loop_
_entity.id
_entity.type
_entity.pdbx_description
1 polymer ?
#
loop_
_entity_poly.entity_id
_entity_poly.type
_entity_poly.pdbx_seq_one_letter_code
_entity_poly.pdbx_strand_id
1 'polypeptide(L)'
;PPAILRDGCAEALKTAVLFDPDLFSHLAARGTDFDRMTVLPRCVACKRDAVCADEFDRGARQLLNLGHTAGHAIETLSGYRISHGHAVAIGLAIMARAFCRDAAEIEAALIKLGLPTRTEFSPEQLAQAALADKKRAGERITLVIPRAIGDCVLWEVPVDTLPDIFERGM
;
A
#
# COMPACT_ATOMS: atom_id res chain seq x y z
N PRO A 1 -4.09 -18.04 -12.44
CA PRO A 1 -2.63 -18.18 -12.48
C PRO A 1 -2.00 -17.67 -11.18
N PRO A 2 -0.89 -18.31 -10.67
CA PRO A 2 -0.27 -17.93 -9.38
C PRO A 2 0.19 -16.47 -9.31
N ALA A 3 0.60 -15.87 -10.41
CA ALA A 3 1.01 -14.47 -10.47
C ALA A 3 -0.17 -13.52 -10.17
N ILE A 4 -1.33 -13.74 -10.79
CA ILE A 4 -2.54 -12.93 -10.53
C ILE A 4 -3.02 -13.08 -9.09
N LEU A 5 -2.89 -14.29 -8.52
CA LEU A 5 -3.22 -14.49 -7.10
C LEU A 5 -2.32 -13.67 -6.20
N ARG A 6 -1.00 -13.63 -6.46
CA ARG A 6 -0.06 -12.81 -5.69
C ARG A 6 -0.38 -11.33 -5.77
N ASP A 7 -0.71 -10.81 -6.94
CA ASP A 7 -1.17 -9.42 -7.09
C ASP A 7 -2.40 -9.14 -6.22
N GLY A 8 -3.39 -10.05 -6.23
CA GLY A 8 -4.55 -9.94 -5.37
C GLY A 8 -4.23 -10.01 -3.87
N CYS A 9 -3.19 -10.78 -3.49
CA CYS A 9 -2.74 -10.87 -2.09
C CYS A 9 -2.18 -9.53 -1.58
N ALA A 10 -1.52 -8.74 -2.43
CA ALA A 10 -1.04 -7.41 -2.04
C ALA A 10 -2.20 -6.49 -1.61
N GLU A 11 -3.27 -6.47 -2.41
CA GLU A 11 -4.49 -5.70 -2.12
C GLU A 11 -5.24 -6.23 -0.89
N ALA A 12 -5.28 -7.56 -0.70
CA ALA A 12 -5.90 -8.16 0.48
C ALA A 12 -5.13 -7.80 1.75
N LEU A 13 -3.78 -7.88 1.73
CA LEU A 13 -2.95 -7.52 2.87
C LEU A 13 -3.04 -6.01 3.17
N LYS A 14 -3.01 -5.15 2.14
CA LYS A 14 -3.23 -3.71 2.30
C LYS A 14 -4.57 -3.42 2.98
N THR A 15 -5.64 -4.07 2.53
CA THR A 15 -6.98 -3.91 3.13
C THR A 15 -6.98 -4.34 4.60
N ALA A 16 -6.30 -5.44 4.92
CA ALA A 16 -6.16 -5.93 6.28
C ALA A 16 -5.37 -4.96 7.18
N VAL A 17 -4.25 -4.41 6.69
CA VAL A 17 -3.47 -3.36 7.39
C VAL A 17 -4.32 -2.12 7.66
N LEU A 18 -5.20 -1.75 6.73
CA LEU A 18 -6.05 -0.56 6.87
C LEU A 18 -7.17 -0.75 7.90
N PHE A 19 -7.88 -1.89 7.87
CA PHE A 19 -9.20 -1.98 8.47
C PHE A 19 -9.45 -3.25 9.31
N ASP A 20 -8.62 -4.30 9.18
CA ASP A 20 -8.96 -5.61 9.73
C ASP A 20 -7.73 -6.37 10.26
N PRO A 21 -7.30 -6.09 11.52
CA PRO A 21 -6.15 -6.75 12.13
C PRO A 21 -6.28 -8.28 12.23
N ASP A 22 -7.50 -8.82 12.37
CA ASP A 22 -7.73 -10.26 12.41
C ASP A 22 -7.52 -10.88 11.03
N LEU A 23 -7.93 -10.18 9.96
CA LEU A 23 -7.63 -10.60 8.59
C LEU A 23 -6.14 -10.55 8.31
N PHE A 24 -5.44 -9.52 8.82
CA PHE A 24 -3.97 -9.44 8.74
C PHE A 24 -3.33 -10.67 9.39
N SER A 25 -3.70 -10.99 10.63
CA SER A 25 -3.17 -12.15 11.36
C SER A 25 -3.42 -13.45 10.61
N HIS A 26 -4.60 -13.60 10.00
CA HIS A 26 -4.95 -14.77 9.18
C HIS A 26 -4.04 -14.89 7.95
N LEU A 27 -3.85 -13.81 7.17
CA LEU A 27 -2.99 -13.79 5.99
C LEU A 27 -1.52 -14.01 6.34
N ALA A 28 -1.03 -13.36 7.41
CA ALA A 28 0.33 -13.53 7.91
C ALA A 28 0.61 -14.97 8.37
N ALA A 29 -0.37 -15.64 8.97
CA ALA A 29 -0.23 -17.03 9.40
C ALA A 29 -0.27 -18.02 8.23
N ARG A 30 -1.12 -17.81 7.22
CA ARG A 30 -1.39 -18.76 6.14
C ARG A 30 -0.53 -18.53 4.88
N GLY A 31 -0.03 -17.30 4.65
CA GLY A 31 0.60 -16.95 3.39
C GLY A 31 -0.41 -17.11 2.24
N THR A 32 -0.04 -17.78 1.16
CA THR A 32 -0.95 -18.03 0.00
C THR A 32 -1.92 -19.19 0.20
N ASP A 33 -1.81 -19.94 1.31
CA ASP A 33 -2.70 -21.08 1.64
C ASP A 33 -3.86 -20.62 2.54
N PHE A 34 -4.57 -19.61 2.11
CA PHE A 34 -5.77 -19.11 2.78
C PHE A 34 -7.06 -19.55 2.08
N ASP A 35 -8.13 -19.68 2.84
CA ASP A 35 -9.46 -19.90 2.29
C ASP A 35 -9.99 -18.60 1.65
N ARG A 36 -10.18 -18.63 0.34
CA ARG A 36 -10.69 -17.50 -0.44
C ARG A 36 -12.11 -17.10 -0.04
N MET A 37 -12.92 -18.08 0.38
CA MET A 37 -14.30 -17.82 0.82
C MET A 37 -14.35 -17.10 2.16
N THR A 38 -13.27 -17.12 2.92
CA THR A 38 -13.11 -16.32 4.14
C THR A 38 -12.51 -14.95 3.83
N VAL A 39 -11.44 -14.87 3.03
CA VAL A 39 -10.68 -13.64 2.79
C VAL A 39 -11.43 -12.65 1.89
N LEU A 40 -11.96 -13.12 0.73
CA LEU A 40 -12.56 -12.20 -0.25
C LEU A 40 -13.79 -11.45 0.28
N PRO A 41 -14.76 -12.08 0.98
CA PRO A 41 -15.89 -11.35 1.53
C PRO A 41 -15.48 -10.28 2.54
N ARG A 42 -14.45 -10.52 3.37
CA ARG A 42 -13.93 -9.53 4.33
C ARG A 42 -13.32 -8.34 3.61
N CYS A 43 -12.48 -8.58 2.60
CA CYS A 43 -11.90 -7.50 1.78
C CYS A 43 -12.99 -6.67 1.08
N VAL A 44 -14.01 -7.32 0.53
CA VAL A 44 -15.14 -6.64 -0.12
C VAL A 44 -15.93 -5.82 0.89
N ALA A 45 -16.19 -6.36 2.09
CA ALA A 45 -16.90 -5.64 3.16
C ALA A 45 -16.14 -4.37 3.58
N CYS A 46 -14.84 -4.48 3.87
CA CYS A 46 -14.00 -3.32 4.21
C CYS A 46 -14.03 -2.24 3.11
N LYS A 47 -13.89 -2.66 1.85
CA LYS A 47 -13.91 -1.73 0.71
C LYS A 47 -15.28 -1.09 0.53
N ARG A 48 -16.37 -1.86 0.64
CA ARG A 48 -17.74 -1.34 0.62
C ARG A 48 -17.95 -0.28 1.71
N ASP A 49 -17.54 -0.58 2.93
CA ASP A 49 -17.77 0.31 4.07
C ASP A 49 -16.97 1.63 3.91
N ALA A 50 -15.74 1.56 3.39
CA ALA A 50 -14.95 2.74 3.06
C ALA A 50 -15.62 3.59 1.95
N VAL A 51 -16.17 2.96 0.91
CA VAL A 51 -16.87 3.64 -0.19
C VAL A 51 -18.18 4.23 0.29
N CYS A 52 -18.96 3.50 1.11
CA CYS A 52 -20.23 4.00 1.66
C CYS A 52 -20.01 5.19 2.62
N ALA A 53 -18.89 5.20 3.36
CA ALA A 53 -18.56 6.31 4.24
C ALA A 53 -18.10 7.56 3.49
N ASP A 54 -17.58 7.42 2.27
CA ASP A 54 -17.02 8.52 1.47
C ASP A 54 -17.17 8.22 -0.03
N GLU A 55 -18.37 8.45 -0.56
CA GLU A 55 -18.71 8.18 -1.96
C GLU A 55 -17.84 8.97 -2.96
N PHE A 56 -17.47 10.22 -2.60
CA PHE A 56 -16.77 11.15 -3.50
C PHE A 56 -15.26 11.19 -3.33
N ASP A 57 -14.68 10.28 -2.53
CA ASP A 57 -13.22 10.17 -2.32
C ASP A 57 -12.57 11.48 -1.83
N ARG A 58 -13.23 12.13 -0.87
CA ARG A 58 -12.76 13.42 -0.30
C ARG A 58 -12.20 13.29 1.12
N GLY A 59 -12.21 12.10 1.70
CA GLY A 59 -11.82 11.85 3.09
C GLY A 59 -11.39 10.40 3.31
N ALA A 60 -12.15 9.65 4.12
CA ALA A 60 -11.78 8.33 4.61
C ALA A 60 -11.50 7.29 3.50
N ARG A 61 -12.14 7.39 2.34
CA ARG A 61 -11.89 6.49 1.20
C ARG A 61 -10.47 6.63 0.66
N GLN A 62 -9.83 7.79 0.79
CA GLN A 62 -8.43 7.99 0.37
C GLN A 62 -7.45 7.06 1.11
N LEU A 63 -7.84 6.49 2.28
CA LEU A 63 -7.06 5.47 2.97
C LEU A 63 -6.76 4.25 2.07
N LEU A 64 -7.64 3.93 1.12
CA LEU A 64 -7.43 2.85 0.15
C LEU A 64 -6.16 3.03 -0.70
N ASN A 65 -5.59 4.25 -0.74
CA ASN A 65 -4.35 4.57 -1.44
C ASN A 65 -3.08 4.26 -0.63
N LEU A 66 -3.16 3.52 0.49
CA LEU A 66 -1.97 3.07 1.21
C LEU A 66 -1.01 2.33 0.27
N GLY A 67 0.24 2.78 0.21
CA GLY A 67 1.27 2.23 -0.68
C GLY A 67 1.17 2.68 -2.14
N HIS A 68 0.06 3.27 -2.59
CA HIS A 68 -0.17 3.57 -4.01
C HIS A 68 0.68 4.74 -4.54
N THR A 69 1.06 5.71 -3.70
CA THR A 69 1.88 6.82 -4.17
C THR A 69 3.26 6.33 -4.65
N ALA A 70 3.93 5.49 -3.88
CA ALA A 70 5.16 4.84 -4.31
C ALA A 70 4.89 3.73 -5.34
N GLY A 71 3.80 2.97 -5.19
CA GLY A 71 3.41 1.90 -6.12
C GLY A 71 3.24 2.40 -7.55
N HIS A 72 2.44 3.42 -7.78
CA HIS A 72 2.24 4.01 -9.13
C HIS A 72 3.54 4.58 -9.72
N ALA A 73 4.40 5.17 -8.87
CA ALA A 73 5.72 5.61 -9.30
C ALA A 73 6.57 4.43 -9.80
N ILE A 74 6.55 3.30 -9.09
CA ILE A 74 7.26 2.07 -9.47
C ILE A 74 6.69 1.48 -10.77
N GLU A 75 5.37 1.43 -10.94
CA GLU A 75 4.73 1.00 -12.17
C GLU A 75 5.22 1.83 -13.37
N THR A 76 5.19 3.15 -13.23
CA THR A 76 5.61 4.10 -14.27
C THR A 76 7.09 3.93 -14.60
N LEU A 77 7.97 3.94 -13.60
CA LEU A 77 9.42 3.82 -13.77
C LEU A 77 9.85 2.47 -14.36
N SER A 78 9.13 1.40 -14.02
CA SER A 78 9.37 0.08 -14.60
C SER A 78 8.83 -0.06 -16.03
N GLY A 79 8.12 0.93 -16.56
CA GLY A 79 7.40 0.83 -17.83
C GLY A 79 6.33 -0.28 -17.77
N TYR A 80 5.64 -0.40 -16.61
CA TYR A 80 4.61 -1.41 -16.32
C TYR A 80 5.09 -2.86 -16.39
N ARG A 81 6.41 -3.11 -16.26
CA ARG A 81 6.97 -4.47 -16.16
C ARG A 81 6.76 -5.08 -14.77
N ILE A 82 6.69 -4.24 -13.74
CA ILE A 82 6.28 -4.65 -12.39
C ILE A 82 4.77 -4.55 -12.35
N SER A 83 4.09 -5.63 -11.97
CA SER A 83 2.63 -5.67 -11.87
C SER A 83 2.12 -4.75 -10.76
N HIS A 84 0.85 -4.32 -10.87
CA HIS A 84 0.22 -3.43 -9.89
C HIS A 84 0.35 -3.95 -8.46
N GLY A 85 -0.03 -5.20 -8.21
CA GLY A 85 0.04 -5.78 -6.86
C GLY A 85 1.47 -5.83 -6.31
N HIS A 86 2.47 -6.16 -7.15
CA HIS A 86 3.87 -6.11 -6.74
C HIS A 86 4.33 -4.68 -6.42
N ALA A 87 3.94 -3.70 -7.22
CA ALA A 87 4.27 -2.30 -7.00
C ALA A 87 3.62 -1.76 -5.70
N VAL A 88 2.33 -2.09 -5.47
CA VAL A 88 1.61 -1.74 -4.23
C VAL A 88 2.25 -2.42 -3.02
N ALA A 89 2.70 -3.68 -3.12
CA ALA A 89 3.40 -4.38 -2.04
C ALA A 89 4.68 -3.68 -1.63
N ILE A 90 5.50 -3.26 -2.62
CA ILE A 90 6.72 -2.48 -2.36
C ILE A 90 6.36 -1.13 -1.72
N GLY A 91 5.38 -0.42 -2.25
CA GLY A 91 4.92 0.86 -1.71
C GLY A 91 4.39 0.72 -0.27
N LEU A 92 3.64 -0.34 0.04
CA LEU A 92 3.20 -0.66 1.40
C LEU A 92 4.40 -0.90 2.33
N ALA A 93 5.42 -1.66 1.88
CA ALA A 93 6.63 -1.92 2.66
C ALA A 93 7.41 -0.62 2.95
N ILE A 94 7.56 0.27 1.95
CA ILE A 94 8.19 1.59 2.12
C ILE A 94 7.44 2.40 3.18
N MET A 95 6.12 2.54 3.07
CA MET A 95 5.33 3.32 4.02
C MET A 95 5.34 2.69 5.42
N ALA A 96 5.31 1.37 5.51
CA ALA A 96 5.39 0.67 6.79
C ALA A 96 6.73 0.91 7.50
N ARG A 97 7.88 0.76 6.80
CA ARG A 97 9.20 1.02 7.39
C ARG A 97 9.36 2.48 7.82
N ALA A 98 8.81 3.42 7.05
CA ALA A 98 8.94 4.85 7.36
C ALA A 98 8.14 5.26 8.61
N PHE A 99 6.99 4.62 8.91
CA PHE A 99 6.03 5.16 9.87
C PHE A 99 5.39 4.15 10.82
N CYS A 100 5.38 2.84 10.48
CA CYS A 100 4.60 1.86 11.21
C CYS A 100 5.41 1.20 12.32
N ARG A 101 4.85 1.12 13.52
CA ARG A 101 5.48 0.36 14.62
C ARG A 101 5.55 -1.15 14.31
N ASP A 102 4.59 -1.66 13.50
CA ASP A 102 4.46 -3.08 13.15
C ASP A 102 5.09 -3.38 11.77
N ALA A 103 6.07 -2.56 11.33
CA ALA A 103 6.68 -2.64 10.00
C ALA A 103 7.28 -4.01 9.70
N ALA A 104 7.97 -4.61 10.68
CA ALA A 104 8.59 -5.92 10.52
C ALA A 104 7.56 -7.03 10.28
N GLU A 105 6.39 -6.95 10.93
CA GLU A 105 5.30 -7.91 10.77
C GLU A 105 4.67 -7.78 9.38
N ILE A 106 4.44 -6.54 8.92
CA ILE A 106 3.91 -6.27 7.59
C ILE A 106 4.88 -6.78 6.50
N GLU A 107 6.17 -6.51 6.66
CA GLU A 107 7.18 -6.98 5.70
C GLU A 107 7.28 -8.50 5.67
N ALA A 108 7.26 -9.16 6.84
CA ALA A 108 7.26 -10.61 6.93
C ALA A 108 6.02 -11.24 6.26
N ALA A 109 4.84 -10.63 6.42
CA ALA A 109 3.62 -11.09 5.77
C ALA A 109 3.69 -10.94 4.24
N LEU A 110 4.22 -9.82 3.73
CA LEU A 110 4.44 -9.60 2.29
C LEU A 110 5.36 -10.68 1.71
N ILE A 111 6.52 -10.93 2.35
CA ILE A 111 7.49 -11.95 1.93
C ILE A 111 6.83 -13.34 1.92
N LYS A 112 6.07 -13.67 2.95
CA LYS A 112 5.37 -14.96 3.06
C LYS A 112 4.31 -15.16 1.96
N LEU A 113 3.70 -14.08 1.50
CA LEU A 113 2.78 -14.07 0.36
C LEU A 113 3.52 -14.13 -1.00
N GLY A 114 4.85 -14.16 -0.99
CA GLY A 114 5.67 -14.19 -2.19
C GLY A 114 5.71 -12.84 -2.93
N LEU A 115 5.53 -11.74 -2.19
CA LEU A 115 5.51 -10.38 -2.71
C LEU A 115 6.86 -9.68 -2.48
N PRO A 116 7.32 -8.83 -3.40
CA PRO A 116 8.52 -8.04 -3.22
C PRO A 116 8.29 -6.92 -2.20
N THR A 117 9.37 -6.55 -1.48
CA THR A 117 9.33 -5.48 -0.47
C THR A 117 10.35 -4.40 -0.74
N ARG A 118 11.14 -4.51 -1.83
CA ARG A 118 12.20 -3.57 -2.20
C ARG A 118 12.14 -3.23 -3.68
N THR A 119 12.72 -2.10 -4.03
CA THR A 119 12.87 -1.61 -5.40
C THR A 119 14.32 -1.18 -5.67
N GLU A 120 14.70 -1.12 -6.94
CA GLU A 120 15.98 -0.58 -7.41
C GLU A 120 15.94 0.94 -7.67
N PHE A 121 14.75 1.53 -7.71
CA PHE A 121 14.59 2.96 -7.97
C PHE A 121 14.93 3.78 -6.72
N SER A 122 15.64 4.91 -6.91
CA SER A 122 16.01 5.78 -5.79
C SER A 122 14.80 6.56 -5.24
N PRO A 123 14.89 7.06 -3.99
CA PRO A 123 13.86 7.92 -3.40
C PRO A 123 13.49 9.11 -4.29
N GLU A 124 14.47 9.75 -4.92
CA GLU A 124 14.28 10.90 -5.80
C GLU A 124 13.52 10.51 -7.08
N GLN A 125 13.87 9.35 -7.68
CA GLN A 125 13.17 8.83 -8.85
C GLN A 125 11.70 8.53 -8.53
N LEU A 126 11.44 7.89 -7.39
CA LEU A 126 10.08 7.61 -6.92
C LEU A 126 9.28 8.90 -6.68
N ALA A 127 9.88 9.89 -6.01
CA ALA A 127 9.24 11.18 -5.76
C ALA A 127 8.92 11.91 -7.07
N GLN A 128 9.88 11.98 -8.00
CA GLN A 128 9.68 12.62 -9.29
C GLN A 128 8.56 11.94 -10.11
N ALA A 129 8.54 10.61 -10.15
CA ALA A 129 7.49 9.86 -10.85
C ALA A 129 6.12 10.04 -10.20
N ALA A 130 6.04 10.02 -8.86
CA ALA A 130 4.80 10.25 -8.13
C ALA A 130 4.19 11.64 -8.41
N LEU A 131 5.04 12.65 -8.63
CA LEU A 131 4.60 14.02 -8.94
C LEU A 131 4.26 14.22 -10.41
N ALA A 132 4.87 13.47 -11.33
CA ALA A 132 4.59 13.57 -12.77
C ALA A 132 3.13 13.24 -13.11
N ASP A 133 2.55 12.27 -12.41
CA ASP A 133 1.13 11.89 -12.54
C ASP A 133 0.19 12.97 -11.94
N LYS A 134 0.71 13.80 -11.02
CA LYS A 134 -0.05 14.80 -10.26
C LYS A 134 0.25 16.25 -10.67
N LYS A 135 0.65 16.51 -11.91
CA LYS A 135 0.88 17.89 -12.46
C LYS A 135 -0.28 18.89 -12.29
N ARG A 136 -1.36 18.48 -11.59
CA ARG A 136 -2.53 19.30 -11.20
C ARG A 136 -2.68 19.49 -9.69
N ALA A 137 -1.89 18.82 -8.85
CA ALA A 137 -1.93 18.98 -7.41
C ALA A 137 -0.87 20.01 -7.00
N GLY A 138 -1.28 21.03 -6.24
CA GLY A 138 -0.43 22.12 -5.77
C GLY A 138 0.85 21.67 -5.03
N GLU A 139 1.37 22.51 -4.14
CA GLU A 139 2.62 22.26 -3.40
C GLU A 139 2.52 21.15 -2.34
N ARG A 140 1.35 20.49 -2.19
CA ARG A 140 1.07 19.48 -1.16
C ARG A 140 0.46 18.22 -1.74
N ILE A 141 0.71 17.09 -1.06
CA ILE A 141 0.19 15.77 -1.40
C ILE A 141 -0.33 15.06 -0.16
N THR A 142 -1.46 14.36 -0.28
CA THR A 142 -1.99 13.51 0.79
C THR A 142 -1.40 12.11 0.68
N LEU A 143 -0.78 11.65 1.77
CA LEU A 143 -0.26 10.31 1.95
C LEU A 143 -1.12 9.55 2.95
N VAL A 144 -1.14 8.23 2.83
CA VAL A 144 -1.69 7.34 3.85
C VAL A 144 -0.54 6.85 4.72
N ILE A 145 -0.61 7.15 6.01
CA ILE A 145 0.42 6.80 6.98
C ILE A 145 -0.09 5.64 7.86
N PRO A 146 0.50 4.46 7.77
CA PRO A 146 0.21 3.37 8.68
C PRO A 146 0.98 3.60 9.99
N ARG A 147 0.28 3.90 11.07
CA ARG A 147 0.88 4.00 12.42
C ARG A 147 1.02 2.63 13.08
N ALA A 148 0.04 1.79 12.81
CA ALA A 148 -0.02 0.39 13.23
C ALA A 148 -0.98 -0.37 12.31
N ILE A 149 -0.99 -1.71 12.40
CA ILE A 149 -2.01 -2.54 11.77
C ILE A 149 -3.37 -2.17 12.34
N GLY A 150 -4.31 -1.79 11.47
CA GLY A 150 -5.64 -1.29 11.84
C GLY A 150 -5.70 0.19 12.25
N ASP A 151 -4.55 0.88 12.25
CA ASP A 151 -4.48 2.31 12.58
C ASP A 151 -3.70 3.08 11.50
N CYS A 152 -4.44 3.61 10.53
CA CYS A 152 -3.91 4.38 9.42
C CYS A 152 -4.59 5.75 9.36
N VAL A 153 -3.82 6.77 8.97
CA VAL A 153 -4.31 8.15 8.89
C VAL A 153 -3.92 8.80 7.57
N LEU A 154 -4.66 9.81 7.17
CA LEU A 154 -4.28 10.70 6.08
C LEU A 154 -3.36 11.80 6.61
N TRP A 155 -2.29 12.07 5.90
CA TRP A 155 -1.36 13.13 6.21
C TRP A 155 -1.00 13.94 4.97
N GLU A 156 -1.29 15.22 5.01
CA GLU A 156 -0.95 16.14 3.94
C GLU A 156 0.45 16.71 4.16
N VAL A 157 1.36 16.45 3.22
CA VAL A 157 2.77 16.86 3.31
C VAL A 157 3.15 17.74 2.11
N PRO A 158 4.17 18.62 2.26
CA PRO A 158 4.79 19.30 1.13
C PRO A 158 5.40 18.27 0.16
N VAL A 159 5.28 18.52 -1.16
CA VAL A 159 5.76 17.57 -2.17
C VAL A 159 7.28 17.38 -2.17
N ASP A 160 8.03 18.38 -1.73
CA ASP A 160 9.49 18.36 -1.60
C ASP A 160 10.00 17.43 -0.49
N THR A 161 9.11 17.01 0.44
CA THR A 161 9.45 16.06 1.50
C THR A 161 9.37 14.58 1.06
N LEU A 162 8.83 14.30 -0.14
CA LEU A 162 8.65 12.92 -0.61
C LEU A 162 9.95 12.12 -0.69
N PRO A 163 11.08 12.66 -1.20
CA PRO A 163 12.33 11.91 -1.23
C PRO A 163 12.76 11.44 0.16
N ASP A 164 12.73 12.32 1.16
CA ASP A 164 13.11 12.00 2.55
C ASP A 164 12.19 10.93 3.16
N ILE A 165 10.87 11.00 2.83
CA ILE A 165 9.90 10.01 3.29
C ILE A 165 10.20 8.63 2.69
N PHE A 166 10.48 8.56 1.39
CA PHE A 166 10.79 7.30 0.74
C PHE A 166 12.15 6.76 1.20
N GLU A 167 13.15 7.61 1.42
CA GLU A 167 14.47 7.21 1.94
C GLU A 167 14.35 6.50 3.30
N ARG A 168 13.52 7.01 4.22
CA ARG A 168 13.28 6.36 5.53
C ARG A 168 12.69 4.95 5.39
N GLY A 169 11.98 4.66 4.30
CA GLY A 169 11.32 3.38 4.07
C GLY A 169 12.09 2.41 3.17
N MET A 170 13.22 2.79 2.62
CA MET A 170 14.04 1.95 1.72
C MET A 170 15.03 1.08 2.49
#